data_914c8595ecf326aa10d60f2cddf820f1
#
_entry.id   914c8595ecf326aa10d60f2cddf820f1
#
_cell.length_a   1.000
_cell.length_b   1.000
_cell.length_c   1.000
_cell.angle_alpha   90.00
_cell.angle_beta   90.00
_cell.angle_gamma   90.00
#
_symmetry.space_group_name_H-M   'P 1'
#
loop_
_entity.id
_entity.type
_entity.pdbx_description
1 polymer ?
#
loop_
_entity_poly.entity_id
_entity_poly.type
_entity_poly.pdbx_seq_one_letter_code
_entity_poly.pdbx_strand_id
1 'polypeptide(L)'
;PTALGRNGGRVGNDFSVKELVFCLLEIEKAGIFDKSVTDGWRNELAKINPYETYSVIASVPPERINNWAAFGAASEQVRKYAGIGDESSFIENQIKSQLFSFDENGMYRDPNEPMVYDIAARLQLALTLYFGFDGESREKLEKELIKSADMTLNVQSVTGEIPFGGRSAQFLHNEAAFAALCEFYADLFKKYGDLD
;
A
#
# COMPACT_ATOMS: atom_id res chain seq x y z
N PRO A 1 20.63 4.19 -5.52
CA PRO A 1 20.93 4.31 -6.95
C PRO A 1 20.83 2.97 -7.68
N THR A 2 21.18 1.87 -7.02
CA THR A 2 21.26 0.55 -7.63
C THR A 2 19.94 -0.17 -7.80
N ALA A 3 18.96 0.06 -6.92
CA ALA A 3 17.64 -0.56 -7.01
C ALA A 3 16.83 -0.01 -8.19
N LEU A 4 16.95 1.29 -8.47
CA LEU A 4 16.24 1.95 -9.57
C LEU A 4 17.01 1.94 -10.89
N GLY A 5 18.34 1.79 -10.88
CA GLY A 5 19.19 2.05 -12.03
C GLY A 5 19.69 0.85 -12.82
N ARG A 6 19.98 -0.29 -12.16
CA ARG A 6 20.68 -1.39 -12.85
C ARG A 6 19.83 -2.22 -13.81
N ASN A 7 18.54 -2.24 -13.63
CA ASN A 7 17.62 -3.04 -14.45
C ASN A 7 16.72 -2.19 -15.36
N GLY A 8 17.13 -0.94 -15.63
CA GLY A 8 16.28 -0.02 -16.36
C GLY A 8 14.91 0.18 -15.70
N GLY A 9 14.87 0.10 -14.38
CA GLY A 9 13.64 0.23 -13.62
C GLY A 9 12.68 -0.98 -13.69
N ARG A 10 13.12 -2.14 -14.14
CA ARG A 10 12.20 -3.19 -14.59
C ARG A 10 11.97 -4.36 -13.62
N VAL A 11 12.75 -4.55 -12.57
CA VAL A 11 12.57 -5.72 -11.68
C VAL A 11 12.61 -5.32 -10.22
N GLY A 12 11.53 -5.61 -9.49
CA GLY A 12 11.43 -5.42 -8.05
C GLY A 12 11.08 -4.00 -7.60
N ASN A 13 10.91 -3.04 -8.51
CA ASN A 13 10.59 -1.66 -8.15
C ASN A 13 9.13 -1.47 -7.75
N ASP A 14 8.24 -2.33 -8.23
CA ASP A 14 6.81 -2.32 -7.90
C ASP A 14 6.54 -2.37 -6.39
N PHE A 15 7.48 -2.90 -5.59
CA PHE A 15 7.36 -3.00 -4.14
C PHE A 15 8.33 -2.11 -3.36
N SER A 16 9.34 -1.52 -4.00
CA SER A 16 10.49 -0.91 -3.31
C SER A 16 10.35 0.59 -3.12
N VAL A 17 9.59 1.29 -3.94
CA VAL A 17 9.56 2.76 -3.98
C VAL A 17 9.08 3.33 -2.66
N LYS A 18 7.99 2.83 -2.14
CA LYS A 18 7.43 3.22 -0.84
C LYS A 18 8.46 3.07 0.29
N GLU A 19 9.14 1.93 0.34
CA GLU A 19 10.14 1.65 1.37
C GLU A 19 11.32 2.61 1.30
N LEU A 20 11.76 2.95 0.08
CA LEU A 20 12.84 3.94 -0.10
C LEU A 20 12.41 5.34 0.36
N VAL A 21 11.17 5.72 0.12
CA VAL A 21 10.65 7.01 0.59
C VAL A 21 10.54 7.03 2.12
N PHE A 22 10.05 5.97 2.75
CA PHE A 22 10.03 5.85 4.21
C PHE A 22 11.42 5.95 4.81
N CYS A 23 12.39 5.22 4.26
CA CYS A 23 13.78 5.33 4.70
C CYS A 23 14.31 6.77 4.57
N LEU A 24 14.02 7.44 3.47
CA LEU A 24 14.45 8.83 3.26
C LEU A 24 13.84 9.77 4.31
N LEU A 25 12.54 9.67 4.56
CA LEU A 25 11.85 10.50 5.55
C LEU A 25 12.42 10.31 6.96
N GLU A 26 12.70 9.08 7.38
CA GLU A 26 13.30 8.79 8.68
C GLU A 26 14.75 9.26 8.76
N ILE A 27 15.52 9.13 7.69
CA ILE A 27 16.90 9.66 7.62
C ILE A 27 16.91 11.18 7.73
N GLU A 28 16.01 11.87 7.04
CA GLU A 28 15.88 13.34 7.11
C GLU A 28 15.49 13.80 8.52
N LYS A 29 14.54 13.11 9.13
CA LYS A 29 14.12 13.36 10.52
C LYS A 29 15.23 13.14 11.52
N ALA A 30 16.06 12.13 11.32
CA ALA A 30 17.20 11.83 12.17
C ALA A 30 18.36 12.83 12.02
N GLY A 31 18.43 13.54 10.90
CA GLY A 31 19.44 14.58 10.65
C GLY A 31 20.90 14.09 10.61
N ILE A 32 21.10 12.81 10.26
CA ILE A 32 22.43 12.17 10.28
C ILE A 32 23.25 12.40 9.01
N PHE A 33 22.64 12.93 7.96
CA PHE A 33 23.31 13.26 6.71
C PHE A 33 23.15 14.74 6.38
N ASP A 34 24.11 15.30 5.66
CA ASP A 34 24.01 16.63 5.13
C ASP A 34 22.79 16.75 4.18
N LYS A 35 22.15 17.92 4.22
CA LYS A 35 20.97 18.17 3.39
C LYS A 35 21.24 17.97 1.89
N SER A 36 22.43 18.29 1.41
CA SER A 36 22.82 18.06 0.01
C SER A 36 22.76 16.59 -0.41
N VAL A 37 23.02 15.67 0.52
CA VAL A 37 22.94 14.22 0.28
C VAL A 37 21.49 13.78 0.17
N THR A 38 20.66 14.17 1.14
CA THR A 38 19.23 13.82 1.13
C THR A 38 18.46 14.47 -0.02
N ASP A 39 18.81 15.74 -0.38
CA ASP A 39 18.27 16.40 -1.58
C ASP A 39 18.65 15.62 -2.86
N GLY A 40 19.89 15.09 -2.93
CA GLY A 40 20.29 14.21 -4.03
C GLY A 40 19.41 12.97 -4.16
N TRP A 41 19.06 12.32 -3.05
CA TRP A 41 18.17 11.16 -3.04
C TRP A 41 16.73 11.52 -3.38
N ARG A 42 16.23 12.66 -2.88
CA ARG A 42 14.91 13.19 -3.29
C ARG A 42 14.84 13.39 -4.80
N ASN A 43 15.87 14.00 -5.38
CA ASN A 43 15.93 14.25 -6.81
C ASN A 43 15.94 12.95 -7.63
N GLU A 44 16.60 11.88 -7.15
CA GLU A 44 16.55 10.58 -7.81
C GLU A 44 15.15 9.95 -7.72
N LEU A 45 14.50 10.01 -6.57
CA LEU A 45 13.13 9.50 -6.40
C LEU A 45 12.10 10.32 -7.19
N ALA A 46 12.35 11.62 -7.41
CA ALA A 46 11.48 12.47 -8.22
C ALA A 46 11.48 12.12 -9.72
N LYS A 47 12.50 11.41 -10.21
CA LYS A 47 12.57 10.95 -11.61
C LYS A 47 11.68 9.74 -11.89
N ILE A 48 11.06 9.16 -10.89
CA ILE A 48 10.18 7.99 -11.06
C ILE A 48 8.96 8.41 -11.88
N ASN A 49 8.81 7.72 -13.01
CA ASN A 49 7.58 7.70 -13.78
C ASN A 49 6.90 6.34 -13.51
N PRO A 50 5.73 6.29 -12.87
CA PRO A 50 5.10 5.02 -12.50
C PRO A 50 4.81 4.12 -13.71
N TYR A 51 4.52 4.71 -14.87
CA TYR A 51 4.24 3.95 -16.09
C TYR A 51 5.47 3.29 -16.72
N GLU A 52 6.67 3.69 -16.33
CA GLU A 52 7.94 3.11 -16.78
C GLU A 52 8.62 2.29 -15.69
N THR A 53 8.50 2.74 -14.44
CA THR A 53 9.22 2.18 -13.30
C THR A 53 8.56 0.90 -12.78
N TYR A 54 7.24 0.88 -12.71
CA TYR A 54 6.48 -0.30 -12.26
C TYR A 54 6.23 -1.24 -13.43
N SER A 55 7.15 -2.16 -13.65
CA SER A 55 7.18 -2.97 -14.87
C SER A 55 5.95 -3.86 -15.08
N VAL A 56 5.40 -4.42 -14.00
CA VAL A 56 4.19 -5.24 -14.06
C VAL A 56 2.97 -4.34 -14.17
N ILE A 57 2.85 -3.34 -13.32
CA ILE A 57 1.72 -2.40 -13.30
C ILE A 57 1.58 -1.66 -14.63
N ALA A 58 2.70 -1.27 -15.25
CA ALA A 58 2.70 -0.54 -16.50
C ALA A 58 2.35 -1.41 -17.72
N SER A 59 2.59 -2.72 -17.64
CA SER A 59 2.43 -3.65 -18.77
C SER A 59 1.11 -4.42 -18.78
N VAL A 60 0.33 -4.34 -17.72
CA VAL A 60 -0.90 -5.13 -17.54
C VAL A 60 -2.05 -4.19 -17.14
N PRO A 61 -3.26 -4.36 -17.67
CA PRO A 61 -4.43 -3.60 -17.21
C PRO A 61 -4.62 -3.71 -15.69
N PRO A 62 -4.96 -2.62 -14.99
CA PRO A 62 -5.06 -2.59 -13.53
C PRO A 62 -5.94 -3.69 -12.94
N GLU A 63 -7.00 -4.07 -13.63
CA GLU A 63 -7.97 -5.12 -13.23
C GLU A 63 -7.34 -6.53 -13.20
N ARG A 64 -6.16 -6.69 -13.79
CA ARG A 64 -5.47 -7.99 -13.90
C ARG A 64 -4.23 -8.11 -13.02
N ILE A 65 -3.79 -7.01 -12.41
CA ILE A 65 -2.57 -7.00 -11.59
C ILE A 65 -2.83 -7.16 -10.09
N ASN A 66 -4.11 -7.17 -9.69
CA ASN A 66 -4.53 -7.51 -8.33
C ASN A 66 -3.78 -6.69 -7.26
N ASN A 67 -3.29 -7.33 -6.19
CA ASN A 67 -2.60 -6.64 -5.11
C ASN A 67 -1.43 -5.73 -5.54
N TRP A 68 -0.76 -5.98 -6.67
CA TRP A 68 0.32 -5.12 -7.17
C TRP A 68 -0.15 -3.69 -7.45
N ALA A 69 -1.39 -3.52 -7.91
CA ALA A 69 -1.98 -2.20 -8.09
C ALA A 69 -2.10 -1.45 -6.75
N ALA A 70 -2.46 -2.14 -5.67
CA ALA A 70 -2.49 -1.55 -4.34
C ALA A 70 -1.11 -1.09 -3.87
N PHE A 71 -0.06 -1.89 -4.13
CA PHE A 71 1.33 -1.49 -3.84
C PHE A 71 1.76 -0.27 -4.66
N GLY A 72 1.40 -0.21 -5.93
CA GLY A 72 1.68 0.95 -6.79
C GLY A 72 0.99 2.21 -6.29
N ALA A 73 -0.29 2.13 -5.94
CA ALA A 73 -1.05 3.24 -5.39
C ALA A 73 -0.42 3.77 -4.09
N ALA A 74 -0.09 2.88 -3.15
CA ALA A 74 0.55 3.26 -1.90
C ALA A 74 1.92 3.90 -2.12
N SER A 75 2.71 3.38 -3.06
CA SER A 75 4.04 3.92 -3.37
C SER A 75 3.96 5.36 -3.90
N GLU A 76 3.06 5.61 -4.84
CA GLU A 76 2.89 6.95 -5.39
C GLU A 76 2.23 7.92 -4.39
N GLN A 77 1.32 7.43 -3.56
CA GLN A 77 0.72 8.27 -2.52
C GLN A 77 1.75 8.70 -1.45
N VAL A 78 2.65 7.81 -1.06
CA VAL A 78 3.75 8.14 -0.13
C VAL A 78 4.73 9.14 -0.78
N ARG A 79 5.03 9.00 -2.08
CA ARG A 79 5.83 9.99 -2.82
C ARG A 79 5.13 11.36 -2.84
N LYS A 80 3.82 11.42 -3.10
CA LYS A 80 3.01 12.64 -3.07
C LYS A 80 3.04 13.28 -1.68
N TYR A 81 2.82 12.50 -0.62
CA TYR A 81 2.91 12.94 0.77
C TYR A 81 4.30 13.54 1.12
N ALA A 82 5.35 12.90 0.65
CA ALA A 82 6.73 13.39 0.85
C ALA A 82 7.10 14.62 0.00
N GLY A 83 6.21 15.10 -0.88
CA GLY A 83 6.50 16.21 -1.79
C GLY A 83 7.53 15.87 -2.87
N ILE A 84 7.63 14.59 -3.26
CA ILE A 84 8.60 14.09 -4.25
C ILE A 84 7.97 13.95 -5.65
N GLY A 85 6.65 13.75 -5.73
CA GLY A 85 5.90 13.61 -6.98
C GLY A 85 4.40 13.83 -6.77
N ASP A 86 3.65 13.95 -7.84
CA ASP A 86 2.18 14.01 -7.81
C ASP A 86 1.60 13.24 -9.01
N GLU A 87 1.30 11.98 -8.77
CA GLU A 87 0.73 11.05 -9.76
C GLU A 87 -0.73 10.70 -9.41
N SER A 88 -1.53 11.72 -9.05
CA SER A 88 -2.90 11.56 -8.57
C SER A 88 -3.79 10.73 -9.49
N SER A 89 -3.67 10.92 -10.82
CA SER A 89 -4.45 10.14 -11.79
C SER A 89 -4.04 8.66 -11.82
N PHE A 90 -2.75 8.37 -11.67
CA PHE A 90 -2.27 7.00 -11.55
C PHE A 90 -2.84 6.34 -10.30
N ILE A 91 -2.72 7.01 -9.14
CA ILE A 91 -3.20 6.51 -7.85
C ILE A 91 -4.70 6.20 -7.94
N GLU A 92 -5.50 7.14 -8.44
CA GLU A 92 -6.94 6.98 -8.60
C GLU A 92 -7.30 5.78 -9.48
N ASN A 93 -6.62 5.58 -10.61
CA ASN A 93 -6.86 4.45 -11.50
C ASN A 93 -6.55 3.10 -10.82
N GLN A 94 -5.43 3.04 -10.07
CA GLN A 94 -5.11 1.82 -9.32
C GLN A 94 -6.17 1.54 -8.25
N ILE A 95 -6.57 2.53 -7.45
CA ILE A 95 -7.60 2.36 -6.41
C ILE A 95 -8.93 1.91 -7.02
N LYS A 96 -9.41 2.56 -8.09
CA LYS A 96 -10.65 2.18 -8.78
C LYS A 96 -10.64 0.71 -9.19
N SER A 97 -9.53 0.22 -9.71
CA SER A 97 -9.40 -1.18 -10.13
C SER A 97 -9.47 -2.16 -8.96
N GLN A 98 -8.97 -1.77 -7.79
CA GLN A 98 -8.91 -2.65 -6.63
C GLN A 98 -10.23 -2.72 -5.84
N LEU A 99 -11.08 -1.71 -5.95
CA LEU A 99 -12.39 -1.71 -5.30
C LEU A 99 -13.31 -2.84 -5.78
N PHE A 100 -13.07 -3.39 -6.96
CA PHE A 100 -13.80 -4.56 -7.47
C PHE A 100 -13.34 -5.90 -6.88
N SER A 101 -12.21 -5.90 -6.19
CA SER A 101 -11.65 -7.10 -5.56
C SER A 101 -12.18 -7.35 -4.15
N PHE A 102 -12.94 -6.41 -3.58
CA PHE A 102 -13.61 -6.63 -2.30
C PHE A 102 -14.89 -7.42 -2.48
N ASP A 103 -15.10 -8.43 -1.64
CA ASP A 103 -16.35 -9.14 -1.56
C ASP A 103 -17.38 -8.41 -0.66
N GLU A 104 -18.55 -8.99 -0.54
CA GLU A 104 -19.66 -8.45 0.25
C GLU A 104 -19.33 -8.28 1.75
N ASN A 105 -18.36 -9.04 2.27
CA ASN A 105 -17.91 -9.01 3.66
C ASN A 105 -16.70 -8.10 3.88
N GLY A 106 -16.16 -7.48 2.83
CA GLY A 106 -14.98 -6.64 2.90
C GLY A 106 -13.64 -7.38 2.83
N MET A 107 -13.64 -8.67 2.48
CA MET A 107 -12.41 -9.40 2.22
C MET A 107 -11.88 -9.08 0.82
N TYR A 108 -10.60 -8.76 0.71
CA TYR A 108 -9.97 -8.57 -0.59
C TYR A 108 -9.63 -9.92 -1.25
N ARG A 109 -10.17 -10.17 -2.42
CA ARG A 109 -10.04 -11.43 -3.17
C ARG A 109 -8.91 -11.37 -4.18
N ASP A 110 -7.71 -11.69 -3.73
CA ASP A 110 -6.58 -11.90 -4.64
C ASP A 110 -6.76 -13.24 -5.39
N PRO A 111 -6.20 -13.43 -6.59
CA PRO A 111 -6.31 -14.69 -7.32
C PRO A 111 -5.85 -15.90 -6.52
N ASN A 112 -6.65 -16.97 -6.56
CA ASN A 112 -6.51 -18.17 -5.74
C ASN A 112 -6.70 -17.95 -4.23
N GLU A 113 -7.23 -16.81 -3.85
CA GLU A 113 -7.74 -16.47 -2.50
C GLU A 113 -6.77 -16.77 -1.34
N PRO A 114 -5.47 -16.45 -1.43
CA PRO A 114 -4.58 -16.65 -0.30
C PRO A 114 -4.84 -15.56 0.75
N MET A 115 -5.16 -15.96 1.98
CA MET A 115 -5.53 -15.07 3.09
C MET A 115 -4.52 -13.97 3.36
N VAL A 116 -3.25 -14.27 3.21
CA VAL A 116 -2.15 -13.31 3.40
C VAL A 116 -2.21 -12.16 2.41
N TYR A 117 -2.64 -12.40 1.17
CA TYR A 117 -2.73 -11.36 0.15
C TYR A 117 -3.94 -10.47 0.33
N ASP A 118 -4.99 -10.94 1.02
CA ASP A 118 -6.06 -10.09 1.52
C ASP A 118 -5.49 -9.01 2.47
N ILE A 119 -4.75 -9.44 3.50
CA ILE A 119 -4.12 -8.54 4.48
C ILE A 119 -3.12 -7.60 3.80
N ALA A 120 -2.27 -8.13 2.92
CA ALA A 120 -1.26 -7.33 2.24
C ALA A 120 -1.88 -6.23 1.37
N ALA A 121 -2.90 -6.56 0.59
CA ALA A 121 -3.60 -5.58 -0.26
C ALA A 121 -4.32 -4.52 0.58
N ARG A 122 -5.07 -4.94 1.61
CA ARG A 122 -5.77 -4.01 2.50
C ARG A 122 -4.82 -3.06 3.22
N LEU A 123 -3.64 -3.54 3.65
CA LEU A 123 -2.63 -2.66 4.24
C LEU A 123 -2.17 -1.59 3.25
N GLN A 124 -1.90 -1.92 1.99
CA GLN A 124 -1.48 -0.91 1.01
C GLN A 124 -2.58 0.13 0.75
N LEU A 125 -3.82 -0.32 0.65
CA LEU A 125 -4.98 0.55 0.49
C LEU A 125 -5.20 1.44 1.72
N ALA A 126 -5.01 0.89 2.92
CA ALA A 126 -5.05 1.64 4.18
C ALA A 126 -3.94 2.70 4.25
N LEU A 127 -2.71 2.35 3.88
CA LEU A 127 -1.60 3.29 3.79
C LEU A 127 -1.88 4.43 2.80
N THR A 128 -2.51 4.12 1.67
CA THR A 128 -2.91 5.13 0.69
C THR A 128 -3.85 6.17 1.32
N LEU A 129 -4.84 5.75 2.11
CA LEU A 129 -5.71 6.66 2.85
C LEU A 129 -4.96 7.43 3.95
N TYR A 130 -4.13 6.74 4.73
CA TYR A 130 -3.36 7.31 5.83
C TYR A 130 -2.46 8.47 5.36
N PHE A 131 -1.83 8.31 4.21
CA PHE A 131 -0.98 9.33 3.59
C PHE A 131 -1.76 10.37 2.77
N GLY A 132 -3.07 10.50 2.98
CA GLY A 132 -3.85 11.64 2.52
C GLY A 132 -4.41 11.50 1.10
N PHE A 133 -4.68 10.30 0.62
CA PHE A 133 -5.39 10.12 -0.64
C PHE A 133 -6.71 10.89 -0.64
N ASP A 134 -6.91 11.74 -1.63
CA ASP A 134 -8.03 12.69 -1.76
C ASP A 134 -8.81 12.52 -3.09
N GLY A 135 -8.59 11.41 -3.79
CA GLY A 135 -9.26 11.11 -5.06
C GLY A 135 -10.75 10.79 -4.93
N GLU A 136 -11.43 10.68 -6.08
CA GLU A 136 -12.88 10.41 -6.15
C GLU A 136 -13.28 9.09 -5.46
N SER A 137 -12.37 8.12 -5.45
CA SER A 137 -12.62 6.80 -4.86
C SER A 137 -12.43 6.76 -3.34
N ARG A 138 -12.01 7.86 -2.70
CA ARG A 138 -11.69 7.90 -1.27
C ARG A 138 -12.82 7.36 -0.38
N GLU A 139 -14.02 7.92 -0.53
CA GLU A 139 -15.16 7.57 0.32
C GLU A 139 -15.54 6.08 0.18
N LYS A 140 -15.50 5.57 -1.05
CA LYS A 140 -15.78 4.16 -1.31
C LYS A 140 -14.72 3.25 -0.69
N LEU A 141 -13.45 3.62 -0.82
CA LEU A 141 -12.34 2.87 -0.22
C LEU A 141 -12.44 2.85 1.32
N GLU A 142 -12.75 3.99 1.95
CA GLU A 142 -12.97 4.05 3.40
C GLU A 142 -14.08 3.09 3.84
N LYS A 143 -15.21 3.06 3.14
CA LYS A 143 -16.34 2.15 3.43
C LYS A 143 -15.95 0.67 3.32
N GLU A 144 -15.19 0.29 2.28
CA GLU A 144 -14.74 -1.09 2.14
C GLU A 144 -13.75 -1.48 3.24
N LEU A 145 -12.86 -0.59 3.66
CA LEU A 145 -11.92 -0.85 4.75
C LEU A 145 -12.62 -0.93 6.12
N ILE A 146 -13.69 -0.18 6.34
CA ILE A 146 -14.51 -0.32 7.56
C ILE A 146 -15.15 -1.71 7.63
N LYS A 147 -15.78 -2.17 6.55
CA LYS A 147 -16.29 -3.56 6.48
C LYS A 147 -15.18 -4.60 6.71
N SER A 148 -14.01 -4.33 6.15
CA SER A 148 -12.85 -5.20 6.30
C SER A 148 -12.37 -5.31 7.76
N ALA A 149 -12.57 -4.27 8.57
CA ALA A 149 -12.26 -4.32 9.99
C ALA A 149 -13.14 -5.32 10.73
N ASP A 150 -14.45 -5.28 10.50
CA ASP A 150 -15.41 -6.24 11.08
C ASP A 150 -15.10 -7.67 10.63
N MET A 151 -14.84 -7.85 9.34
CA MET A 151 -14.45 -9.15 8.80
C MET A 151 -13.17 -9.66 9.47
N THR A 152 -12.18 -8.78 9.68
CA THR A 152 -10.92 -9.12 10.35
C THR A 152 -11.16 -9.66 11.76
N LEU A 153 -12.00 -9.01 12.55
CA LEU A 153 -12.38 -9.49 13.89
C LEU A 153 -13.04 -10.87 13.85
N ASN A 154 -13.85 -11.15 12.83
CA ASN A 154 -14.54 -12.42 12.68
C ASN A 154 -13.64 -13.59 12.26
N VAL A 155 -12.54 -13.33 11.56
CA VAL A 155 -11.60 -14.37 11.09
C VAL A 155 -10.37 -14.53 11.97
N GLN A 156 -10.14 -13.61 12.89
CA GLN A 156 -9.06 -13.65 13.84
C GLN A 156 -9.27 -14.77 14.87
N SER A 157 -8.21 -15.46 15.28
CA SER A 157 -8.30 -16.44 16.36
C SER A 157 -8.60 -15.76 17.70
N VAL A 158 -9.05 -16.52 18.68
CA VAL A 158 -9.30 -16.03 20.05
C VAL A 158 -8.02 -15.52 20.75
N THR A 159 -6.85 -15.86 20.23
CA THR A 159 -5.54 -15.41 20.71
C THR A 159 -4.99 -14.24 19.90
N GLY A 160 -5.74 -13.76 18.92
CA GLY A 160 -5.38 -12.59 18.11
C GLY A 160 -4.58 -12.91 16.86
N GLU A 161 -4.34 -14.17 16.55
CA GLU A 161 -3.56 -14.58 15.38
C GLU A 161 -4.39 -14.48 14.08
N ILE A 162 -3.69 -14.21 12.99
CA ILE A 162 -4.31 -14.23 11.66
C ILE A 162 -4.56 -15.66 11.19
N PRO A 163 -5.54 -15.89 10.30
CA PRO A 163 -5.74 -17.19 9.69
C PRO A 163 -4.52 -17.62 8.88
N PHE A 164 -4.09 -18.85 9.09
CA PHE A 164 -3.04 -19.48 8.28
C PHE A 164 -3.69 -20.21 7.11
N GLY A 165 -3.19 -19.96 5.92
CA GLY A 165 -3.64 -20.67 4.73
C GLY A 165 -3.17 -20.04 3.43
N GLY A 166 -2.98 -20.88 2.44
CA GLY A 166 -2.58 -20.45 1.11
C GLY A 166 -1.10 -20.09 0.97
N ARG A 167 -0.80 -19.51 -0.17
CA ARG A 167 0.54 -19.11 -0.57
C ARG A 167 1.09 -18.02 0.37
N SER A 168 2.35 -18.13 0.76
CA SER A 168 3.08 -17.14 1.57
C SER A 168 2.57 -16.97 3.02
N ALA A 169 1.76 -17.88 3.54
CA ALA A 169 1.15 -17.78 4.86
C ALA A 169 2.16 -17.81 6.04
N GLN A 170 3.39 -18.22 5.83
CA GLN A 170 4.38 -18.38 6.89
C GLN A 170 5.49 -17.31 6.90
N PHE A 171 5.34 -16.24 6.15
CA PHE A 171 6.33 -15.17 6.15
C PHE A 171 6.17 -14.25 7.36
N LEU A 172 7.26 -13.95 8.05
CA LEU A 172 7.30 -13.09 9.24
C LEU A 172 6.70 -11.69 9.03
N HIS A 173 6.80 -11.15 7.81
CA HIS A 173 6.22 -9.85 7.50
C HIS A 173 4.69 -9.81 7.56
N ASN A 174 4.03 -10.96 7.52
CA ASN A 174 2.57 -11.03 7.58
C ASN A 174 2.03 -10.58 8.93
N GLU A 175 2.67 -10.97 10.03
CA GLU A 175 2.29 -10.54 11.38
C GLU A 175 2.49 -9.02 11.54
N ALA A 176 3.59 -8.48 11.02
CA ALA A 176 3.84 -7.05 11.04
C ALA A 176 2.82 -6.27 10.20
N ALA A 177 2.47 -6.81 9.03
CA ALA A 177 1.45 -6.23 8.16
C ALA A 177 0.07 -6.22 8.83
N PHE A 178 -0.26 -7.30 9.50
CA PHE A 178 -1.52 -7.42 10.26
C PHE A 178 -1.58 -6.44 11.43
N ALA A 179 -0.51 -6.35 12.22
CA ALA A 179 -0.43 -5.38 13.33
C ALA A 179 -0.60 -3.94 12.83
N ALA A 180 0.09 -3.56 11.75
CA ALA A 180 -0.05 -2.24 11.15
C ALA A 180 -1.47 -1.96 10.63
N LEU A 181 -2.14 -2.97 10.08
CA LEU A 181 -3.52 -2.86 9.62
C LEU A 181 -4.49 -2.67 10.81
N CYS A 182 -4.28 -3.36 11.92
CA CYS A 182 -5.08 -3.18 13.14
C CYS A 182 -4.94 -1.76 13.72
N GLU A 183 -3.73 -1.18 13.73
CA GLU A 183 -3.53 0.21 14.14
C GLU A 183 -4.28 1.19 13.23
N PHE A 184 -4.24 0.96 11.92
CA PHE A 184 -5.01 1.76 10.97
C PHE A 184 -6.52 1.67 11.24
N TYR A 185 -7.05 0.49 11.51
CA TYR A 185 -8.46 0.31 11.85
C TYR A 185 -8.82 1.02 13.16
N ALA A 186 -7.96 0.96 14.18
CA ALA A 186 -8.17 1.68 15.43
C ALA A 186 -8.26 3.20 15.21
N ASP A 187 -7.44 3.77 14.32
CA ASP A 187 -7.52 5.18 13.96
C ASP A 187 -8.76 5.51 13.14
N LEU A 188 -9.18 4.62 12.25
CA LEU A 188 -10.39 4.77 11.47
C LEU A 188 -11.63 4.79 12.38
N PHE A 189 -11.72 3.87 13.34
CA PHE A 189 -12.81 3.83 14.33
C PHE A 189 -12.83 5.08 15.24
N LYS A 190 -11.69 5.58 15.67
CA LYS A 190 -11.63 6.86 16.41
C LYS A 190 -12.19 8.03 15.60
N LYS A 191 -11.95 8.03 14.28
CA LYS A 191 -12.43 9.10 13.38
C LYS A 191 -13.94 9.08 13.20
N TYR A 192 -14.55 7.91 13.11
CA TYR A 192 -15.97 7.75 12.79
C TYR A 192 -16.86 7.53 14.01
N GLY A 193 -16.30 7.42 15.20
CA GLY A 193 -17.02 7.09 16.44
C GLY A 193 -17.41 5.61 16.50
N ASP A 194 -18.08 5.22 17.58
CA ASP A 194 -18.59 3.86 17.73
C ASP A 194 -19.51 3.54 16.54
N LEU A 195 -19.07 2.64 15.72
CA LEU A 195 -19.93 2.03 14.71
C LEU A 195 -20.74 0.96 15.44
N ASP A 196 -21.91 1.40 16.01
CA ASP A 196 -22.94 0.51 16.54
C ASP A 196 -23.54 -0.37 15.41
#